data_09a4cd4e75007968a07be34447444a2b
#
_entry.id   09a4cd4e75007968a07be34447444a2b
#
_cell.length_a   1.000
_cell.length_b   1.000
_cell.length_c   1.000
_cell.angle_alpha   90.00
_cell.angle_beta   90.00
_cell.angle_gamma   90.00
#
_symmetry.space_group_name_H-M   'P 1'
#
loop_
_entity.id
_entity.type
_entity.pdbx_description
1 polymer ?
#
loop_
_entity_poly.entity_id
_entity_poly.type
_entity_poly.pdbx_seq_one_letter_code
_entity_poly.pdbx_strand_id
1 'polypeptide(L)' 'MPSKIAIHCMYRNGEVRFSFPEELEYLRVTIEHAESKTTWTSQVGHEDCMLISTANGTYNISAITESGQHFSGILQVTE' A
#
# COMPACT_ATOMS: atom_id res chain seq x y z
N MET A 1 -17.86 -12.48 16.72
CA MET A 1 -17.54 -12.30 15.29
C MET A 1 -16.28 -11.48 15.16
N PRO A 2 -15.25 -12.05 14.57
CA PRO A 2 -14.08 -11.24 14.27
C PRO A 2 -14.43 -10.21 13.22
N SER A 3 -14.06 -8.98 13.47
CA SER A 3 -14.25 -7.94 12.48
C SER A 3 -13.20 -8.12 11.37
N LYS A 4 -13.66 -8.00 10.14
CA LYS A 4 -12.75 -8.05 9.00
C LYS A 4 -12.21 -6.65 8.75
N ILE A 5 -10.89 -6.55 8.71
CA ILE A 5 -10.23 -5.31 8.32
C ILE A 5 -9.95 -5.40 6.83
N ALA A 6 -10.45 -4.43 6.10
CA ALA A 6 -10.20 -4.33 4.66
C ALA A 6 -9.36 -3.09 4.39
N ILE A 7 -8.31 -3.26 3.62
CA ILE A 7 -7.44 -2.17 3.21
C ILE A 7 -7.51 -2.06 1.70
N HIS A 8 -7.85 -0.88 1.22
CA HIS A 8 -7.96 -0.61 -0.21
C HIS A 8 -6.81 0.27 -0.67
N CYS A 9 -6.26 -0.06 -1.82
CA CYS A 9 -5.16 0.67 -2.42
C CYS A 9 -5.66 1.33 -3.72
N MET A 10 -5.36 2.61 -3.88
CA MET A 10 -5.72 3.35 -5.08
C MET A 10 -4.44 3.92 -5.70
N TYR A 11 -4.26 3.71 -6.98
CA TYR A 11 -3.09 4.19 -7.73
C TYR A 11 -3.51 5.17 -8.80
N ARG A 12 -2.75 6.26 -8.92
CA ARG A 12 -2.94 7.24 -9.98
C ARG A 12 -1.64 7.98 -10.25
N ASN A 13 -1.10 7.81 -11.46
CA ASN A 13 0.09 8.55 -11.91
C ASN A 13 1.27 8.51 -10.91
N GLY A 14 1.57 7.33 -10.37
CA GLY A 14 2.67 7.18 -9.43
C GLY A 14 2.33 7.49 -7.99
N GLU A 15 1.11 7.92 -7.72
CA GLU A 15 0.65 8.22 -6.37
C GLU A 15 -0.23 7.10 -5.86
N VAL A 16 0.08 6.59 -4.68
CA VAL A 16 -0.67 5.49 -4.07
C VAL A 16 -1.31 5.99 -2.78
N ARG A 17 -2.62 5.76 -2.65
CA ARG A 17 -3.38 6.10 -1.45
C ARG A 17 -3.98 4.83 -0.88
N PHE A 18 -4.11 4.79 0.44
CA PHE A 18 -4.68 3.66 1.14
C PHE A 18 -5.92 4.09 1.92
N SER A 19 -6.96 3.28 1.83
CA SER A 19 -8.17 3.45 2.62
C SER A 19 -8.26 2.30 3.59
N PHE A 20 -8.39 2.60 4.88
CA PHE A 20 -8.45 1.60 5.94
C PHE A 20 -9.33 2.11 7.08
N PRO A 21 -9.78 1.21 7.98
CA PRO A 21 -10.70 1.60 9.06
C PRO A 21 -10.10 2.64 9.99
N GLU A 22 -10.97 3.50 10.51
CA GLU A 22 -10.57 4.59 11.42
C GLU A 22 -9.91 4.11 12.71
N GLU A 23 -10.19 2.90 13.14
CA GLU A 23 -9.57 2.32 14.33
C GLU A 23 -8.06 2.11 14.17
N LEU A 24 -7.58 2.10 12.91
CA LEU A 24 -6.15 2.09 12.61
C LEU A 24 -5.71 3.52 12.35
N GLU A 25 -4.63 3.97 13.00
CA GLU A 25 -4.13 5.33 12.82
C GLU A 25 -3.22 5.45 11.62
N TYR A 26 -2.44 4.43 11.36
CA TYR A 26 -1.50 4.43 10.25
C TYR A 26 -1.16 3.02 9.81
N LEU A 27 -0.57 2.93 8.63
CA LEU A 27 -0.01 1.69 8.10
C LEU A 27 1.46 1.94 7.77
N ARG A 28 2.29 0.95 8.02
CA ARG A 28 3.66 0.95 7.51
C ARG A 28 3.66 0.13 6.24
N VAL A 29 3.91 0.79 5.13
CA VAL A 29 3.74 0.19 3.80
C VAL A 29 5.08 0.06 3.09
N THR A 30 5.29 -1.10 2.49
CA THR A 30 6.43 -1.36 1.62
C THR A 30 5.89 -1.80 0.27
N ILE A 31 6.35 -1.14 -0.80
CA ILE A 31 5.95 -1.47 -2.16
C ILE A 31 7.20 -1.78 -2.95
N GLU A 32 7.19 -2.90 -3.67
CA GLU A 32 8.30 -3.32 -4.50
C GLU A 32 7.84 -3.50 -5.94
N HIS A 33 8.54 -2.86 -6.88
CA HIS A 33 8.32 -3.11 -8.29
C HIS A 33 8.99 -4.43 -8.64
N ALA A 34 8.21 -5.41 -9.08
CA ALA A 34 8.69 -6.79 -9.22
C ALA A 34 9.85 -6.92 -10.21
N GLU A 35 9.83 -6.17 -11.29
CA GLU A 35 10.84 -6.29 -12.34
C GLU A 35 12.15 -5.59 -11.98
N SER A 36 12.06 -4.35 -11.50
CA SER A 36 13.25 -3.54 -11.20
C SER A 36 13.79 -3.77 -9.80
N LYS A 37 12.98 -4.38 -8.92
CA LYS A 37 13.28 -4.57 -7.51
C LYS A 37 13.39 -3.27 -6.72
N THR A 38 12.95 -2.17 -7.31
CA THR A 38 12.91 -0.90 -6.60
C THR A 38 11.87 -0.98 -5.50
N THR A 39 12.22 -0.49 -4.32
CA THR A 39 11.37 -0.59 -3.13
C THR A 39 11.13 0.78 -2.52
N TRP A 40 9.89 1.04 -2.13
CA TRP A 40 9.49 2.25 -1.42
C TRP A 40 8.86 1.85 -0.09
N THR A 41 9.25 2.51 0.97
CA THR A 41 8.71 2.26 2.31
C THR A 41 8.28 3.57 2.94
N SER A 42 7.09 3.59 3.51
CA SER A 42 6.58 4.79 4.18
C SER A 42 5.54 4.41 5.22
N GLN A 43 5.37 5.31 6.18
CA GLN A 43 4.26 5.22 7.13
C GLN A 43 3.18 6.18 6.62
N VAL A 44 1.98 5.66 6.39
CA VAL A 44 0.89 6.45 5.83
C VAL A 44 -0.31 6.49 6.77
N GLY A 45 -0.85 7.68 6.97
CA GLY A 45 -2.11 7.88 7.68
C GLY A 45 -3.28 7.93 6.69
N HIS A 46 -4.45 8.29 7.20
CA HIS A 46 -5.67 8.28 6.40
C HIS A 46 -5.68 9.26 5.24
N GLU A 47 -4.92 10.34 5.35
CA GLU A 47 -4.90 11.39 4.33
C GLU A 47 -3.57 11.46 3.59
N ASP A 48 -2.68 10.52 3.86
CA ASP A 48 -1.36 10.51 3.25
C ASP A 48 -1.35 9.73 1.95
N CYS A 49 -0.34 9.99 1.14
CA CYS A 49 -0.11 9.21 -0.06
C CYS A 49 1.38 8.89 -0.18
N MET A 50 1.69 7.87 -0.97
CA MET A 50 3.05 7.50 -1.29
C MET A 50 3.31 7.81 -2.75
N LEU A 51 4.48 8.34 -3.04
CA LEU A 51 4.91 8.49 -4.43
C LEU A 51 5.82 7.34 -4.76
N ILE A 52 5.45 6.58 -5.75
CA ILE A 52 6.25 5.47 -6.25
C ILE A 52 6.65 5.76 -7.70
N SER A 53 6.47 4.82 -8.60
CA SER A 53 6.88 4.96 -9.97
C SER A 53 5.66 4.96 -10.89
N THR A 54 5.79 5.57 -12.07
CA THR A 54 4.76 5.45 -13.10
C THR A 54 5.05 4.29 -14.07
N ALA A 55 6.09 3.52 -13.81
CA ALA A 55 6.45 2.40 -14.66
C ALA A 55 5.37 1.31 -14.65
N ASN A 56 5.14 0.71 -15.82
CA ASN A 56 4.24 -0.41 -15.92
C ASN A 56 4.80 -1.64 -15.22
N GLY A 57 3.93 -2.55 -14.85
CA GLY A 57 4.33 -3.82 -14.28
C GLY A 57 3.59 -4.16 -13.01
N THR A 58 4.11 -5.14 -12.30
CA THR A 58 3.53 -5.64 -11.07
C THR A 58 4.26 -5.06 -9.88
N TYR A 59 3.47 -4.55 -8.93
CA TYR A 59 4.00 -4.05 -7.66
C TYR A 59 3.48 -4.92 -6.54
N ASN A 60 4.38 -5.40 -5.70
CA ASN A 60 4.02 -6.18 -4.52
C ASN A 60 3.89 -5.23 -3.33
N ILE A 61 2.77 -5.29 -2.64
CA ILE A 61 2.47 -4.39 -1.53
C ILE A 61 2.41 -5.18 -0.23
N SER A 62 3.09 -4.68 0.78
CA SER A 62 3.03 -5.22 2.13
C SER A 62 2.69 -4.09 3.07
N ALA A 63 1.73 -4.32 3.95
CA ALA A 63 1.33 -3.33 4.94
C ALA A 63 1.28 -3.97 6.32
N ILE A 64 1.74 -3.22 7.31
CA ILE A 64 1.74 -3.68 8.70
C ILE A 64 1.01 -2.64 9.53
N THR A 65 0.02 -3.07 10.30
CA THR A 65 -0.71 -2.18 11.20
C THR A 65 0.10 -1.89 12.45
N GLU A 66 -0.32 -0.91 13.22
CA GLU A 66 0.33 -0.57 14.49
C GLU A 66 0.30 -1.73 15.50
N SER A 67 -0.67 -2.64 15.38
CA SER A 67 -0.73 -3.83 16.23
C SER A 67 0.10 -5.01 15.70
N GLY A 68 0.77 -4.83 14.56
CA GLY A 68 1.61 -5.86 13.97
C GLY A 68 0.91 -6.80 13.01
N GLN A 69 -0.33 -6.50 12.65
CA GLN A 69 -1.08 -7.32 11.71
C GLN A 69 -0.60 -7.07 10.29
N HIS A 70 -0.39 -8.14 9.55
CA HIS A 70 0.22 -8.12 8.22
C HIS A 70 -0.82 -8.26 7.11
N PHE A 71 -0.70 -7.41 6.09
CA PHE A 71 -1.53 -7.50 4.90
C PHE A 71 -0.61 -7.48 3.68
N SER A 72 -1.00 -8.18 2.63
CA SER A 72 -0.26 -8.14 1.38
C SER A 72 -1.21 -8.07 0.21
N GLY A 73 -0.73 -7.51 -0.89
CA GLY A 73 -1.53 -7.37 -2.09
C GLY A 73 -0.64 -7.14 -3.31
N ILE A 74 -1.29 -7.08 -4.45
CA ILE A 74 -0.62 -6.87 -5.73
C ILE A 74 -1.32 -5.73 -6.45
N LEU A 75 -0.53 -4.80 -6.97
CA LEU A 75 -1.00 -3.71 -7.81
C LEU A 75 -0.44 -3.92 -9.22
N GLN A 76 -1.31 -3.87 -10.22
CA GLN A 76 -0.88 -3.95 -11.61
C GLN A 76 -1.06 -2.60 -12.28
N VAL A 77 0.02 -2.08 -12.85
CA VAL A 77 0.00 -0.81 -13.55
C VAL A 77 0.22 -1.07 -15.03
N THR A 78 -0.76 -0.69 -15.83
CA THR A 78 -0.68 -0.80 -17.29
C THR A 78 -1.14 0.52 -17.90
N GLU A 79 -0.36 1.01 -18.85
CA GLU A 79 -0.72 2.23 -19.57
C GLU A 79 -0.69 2.02 -21.08
#